data_780acdd8178f0e26292de77f5c0f6f16
#
_entry.id   780acdd8178f0e26292de77f5c0f6f16
#
_cell.length_a   1.000
_cell.length_b   1.000
_cell.length_c   1.000
_cell.angle_alpha   90.00
_cell.angle_beta   90.00
_cell.angle_gamma   90.00
#
_symmetry.space_group_name_H-M   'P 1'
#
loop_
_entity.id
_entity.type
_entity.pdbx_description
1 polymer ?
#
loop_
_entity_poly.entity_id
_entity_poly.type
_entity_poly.pdbx_seq_one_letter_code
_entity_poly.pdbx_strand_id
1 'polypeptide(L)'
;MIRQKALFLICFLLLSAVGMAKSRYKDINYPTPNFDPKKTNLVEGVILHHTAEPTIVRSLGVLTNTHKKVGTHVVIDTDGTRYRMCSPTTVTFHAGRSYLNGKEGCNNFTIGIEFQGNTLNEPLTADQIKSAVEYLLPIMKKYKIKLSNVVTHEMVRKAYKKRHPKVKCSGKVDITQTEYKRFMKYLSKHLDSKKK
;
A
#
# COMPACT_ATOMS: atom_id res chain seq x y z
N MET A 1 -24.21 -13.84 -66.34
CA MET A 1 -22.89 -13.66 -65.71
C MET A 1 -22.97 -12.48 -64.76
N ILE A 2 -23.24 -12.71 -63.50
CA ILE A 2 -23.38 -11.70 -62.45
C ILE A 2 -22.09 -11.69 -61.64
N ARG A 3 -21.33 -10.61 -61.71
CA ARG A 3 -20.09 -10.39 -60.91
C ARG A 3 -20.49 -9.92 -59.50
N GLN A 4 -20.30 -10.76 -58.52
CA GLN A 4 -20.36 -10.39 -57.10
C GLN A 4 -19.15 -9.54 -56.75
N LYS A 5 -19.38 -8.30 -56.36
CA LYS A 5 -18.35 -7.43 -55.75
C LYS A 5 -18.32 -7.75 -54.24
N ALA A 6 -17.24 -8.37 -53.79
CA ALA A 6 -16.97 -8.57 -52.36
C ALA A 6 -16.58 -7.22 -51.74
N LEU A 7 -17.40 -6.74 -50.80
CA LEU A 7 -17.14 -5.54 -50.00
C LEU A 7 -16.31 -5.96 -48.78
N PHE A 8 -15.00 -5.68 -48.79
CA PHE A 8 -14.13 -5.85 -47.66
C PHE A 8 -14.39 -4.72 -46.65
N LEU A 9 -15.11 -5.05 -45.56
CA LEU A 9 -15.31 -4.16 -44.42
C LEU A 9 -14.03 -4.22 -43.53
N ILE A 10 -13.15 -3.23 -43.70
CA ILE A 10 -11.97 -3.07 -42.84
C ILE A 10 -12.46 -2.44 -41.55
N CYS A 11 -12.64 -3.28 -40.52
CA CYS A 11 -12.89 -2.82 -39.14
C CYS A 11 -11.58 -2.27 -38.58
N PHE A 12 -11.39 -0.95 -38.58
CA PHE A 12 -10.34 -0.29 -37.83
C PHE A 12 -10.67 -0.40 -36.35
N LEU A 13 -10.08 -1.37 -35.67
CA LEU A 13 -9.99 -1.41 -34.20
C LEU A 13 -9.09 -0.26 -33.75
N LEU A 14 -9.69 0.87 -33.43
CA LEU A 14 -9.04 1.93 -32.65
C LEU A 14 -8.77 1.37 -31.25
N LEU A 15 -7.62 0.73 -31.06
CA LEU A 15 -7.06 0.54 -29.73
C LEU A 15 -6.75 1.92 -29.17
N SER A 16 -7.68 2.47 -28.39
CA SER A 16 -7.40 3.61 -27.54
C SER A 16 -6.35 3.16 -26.49
N ALA A 17 -5.08 3.41 -26.80
CA ALA A 17 -4.01 3.37 -25.81
C ALA A 17 -4.35 4.46 -24.80
N VAL A 18 -5.02 4.06 -23.71
CA VAL A 18 -5.13 4.91 -22.51
C VAL A 18 -3.70 5.06 -22.00
N GLY A 19 -3.03 6.12 -22.44
CA GLY A 19 -1.70 6.48 -22.00
C GLY A 19 -1.72 6.58 -20.48
N MET A 20 -1.12 5.63 -19.80
CA MET A 20 -0.88 5.74 -18.36
C MET A 20 0.00 6.98 -18.16
N ALA A 21 -0.56 8.02 -17.58
CA ALA A 21 0.21 9.22 -17.26
C ALA A 21 1.46 8.78 -16.48
N LYS A 22 2.64 9.24 -16.97
CA LYS A 22 3.92 8.91 -16.34
C LYS A 22 3.86 9.35 -14.87
N SER A 23 4.21 8.45 -13.96
CA SER A 23 4.28 8.77 -12.53
C SER A 23 5.16 10.00 -12.29
N ARG A 24 4.68 10.90 -11.44
CA ARG A 24 5.47 12.07 -10.99
C ARG A 24 6.62 11.64 -10.06
N TYR A 25 6.43 10.55 -9.32
CA TYR A 25 7.35 10.09 -8.30
C TYR A 25 8.23 8.95 -8.80
N LYS A 26 9.48 8.93 -8.32
CA LYS A 26 10.45 7.90 -8.68
C LYS A 26 10.12 6.58 -7.97
N ASP A 27 10.14 5.48 -8.71
CA ASP A 27 10.12 4.12 -8.18
C ASP A 27 11.53 3.54 -8.20
N ILE A 28 12.00 3.06 -7.05
CA ILE A 28 13.27 2.37 -6.87
C ILE A 28 12.97 0.93 -6.44
N ASN A 29 13.50 -0.03 -7.16
CA ASN A 29 13.41 -1.43 -6.75
C ASN A 29 14.41 -1.69 -5.61
N TYR A 30 13.91 -2.04 -4.42
CA TYR A 30 14.71 -2.28 -3.23
C TYR A 30 14.14 -3.46 -2.43
N PRO A 31 14.35 -4.71 -2.89
CA PRO A 31 13.68 -5.87 -2.35
C PRO A 31 14.09 -6.17 -0.90
N THR A 32 13.11 -6.61 -0.09
CA THR A 32 13.36 -7.12 1.27
C THR A 32 13.31 -8.65 1.27
N PRO A 33 14.17 -9.34 2.06
CA PRO A 33 14.07 -10.77 2.31
C PRO A 33 13.00 -11.15 3.34
N ASN A 34 12.36 -10.16 4.01
CA ASN A 34 11.45 -10.36 5.14
C ASN A 34 10.01 -10.62 4.68
N PHE A 35 9.79 -11.74 4.02
CA PHE A 35 8.48 -12.20 3.55
C PHE A 35 8.32 -13.72 3.72
N ASP A 36 7.08 -14.21 3.63
CA ASP A 36 6.78 -15.65 3.62
C ASP A 36 6.70 -16.16 2.17
N PRO A 37 7.70 -16.94 1.69
CA PRO A 37 7.74 -17.42 0.30
C PRO A 37 6.69 -18.52 0.02
N LYS A 38 6.07 -19.08 1.07
CA LYS A 38 5.10 -20.18 0.94
C LYS A 38 3.66 -19.70 0.83
N LYS A 39 3.41 -18.39 0.99
CA LYS A 39 2.07 -17.83 1.01
C LYS A 39 1.89 -16.73 -0.03
N THR A 40 0.65 -16.57 -0.48
CA THR A 40 0.23 -15.48 -1.35
C THR A 40 -0.69 -14.54 -0.59
N ASN A 41 -0.44 -13.23 -0.68
CA ASN A 41 -1.27 -12.20 -0.09
C ASN A 41 -2.57 -12.03 -0.90
N LEU A 42 -3.71 -12.06 -0.22
CA LEU A 42 -5.04 -11.93 -0.83
C LEU A 42 -5.37 -10.47 -1.25
N VAL A 43 -4.63 -9.49 -0.75
CA VAL A 43 -4.73 -8.06 -1.08
C VAL A 43 -6.13 -7.47 -0.86
N GLU A 44 -6.66 -7.64 0.35
CA GLU A 44 -8.02 -7.17 0.73
C GLU A 44 -8.00 -5.81 1.45
N GLY A 45 -6.83 -5.32 1.88
CA GLY A 45 -6.70 -4.07 2.62
C GLY A 45 -5.30 -3.48 2.57
N VAL A 46 -5.14 -2.35 3.25
CA VAL A 46 -3.88 -1.59 3.35
C VAL A 46 -3.66 -1.18 4.80
N ILE A 47 -2.45 -1.36 5.30
CA ILE A 47 -2.04 -0.87 6.62
C ILE A 47 -0.96 0.18 6.46
N LEU A 48 -1.22 1.34 7.03
CA LEU A 48 -0.32 2.48 7.04
C LEU A 48 0.57 2.45 8.29
N HIS A 49 1.87 2.67 8.10
CA HIS A 49 2.89 2.74 9.13
C HIS A 49 3.76 3.98 8.94
N HIS A 50 4.49 4.37 9.99
CA HIS A 50 5.69 5.20 9.86
C HIS A 50 6.91 4.43 10.36
N THR A 51 8.06 4.66 9.74
CA THR A 51 9.29 3.91 10.04
C THR A 51 9.83 4.20 11.44
N ALA A 52 9.56 5.39 11.98
CA ALA A 52 10.15 5.95 13.20
C ALA A 52 11.70 6.03 13.16
N GLU A 53 12.29 5.95 11.97
CA GLU A 53 13.73 6.09 11.76
C GLU A 53 14.07 7.50 11.24
N PRO A 54 15.22 8.06 11.57
CA PRO A 54 15.57 9.43 11.21
C PRO A 54 15.90 9.61 9.72
N THR A 55 16.28 8.55 9.01
CA THR A 55 16.65 8.62 7.59
C THR A 55 16.14 7.42 6.81
N ILE A 56 15.99 7.62 5.50
CA ILE A 56 15.58 6.54 4.60
C ILE A 56 16.58 5.37 4.60
N VAL A 57 17.87 5.64 4.69
CA VAL A 57 18.91 4.61 4.73
C VAL A 57 18.72 3.70 5.95
N ARG A 58 18.44 4.28 7.13
CA ARG A 58 18.17 3.49 8.34
C ARG A 58 16.86 2.72 8.22
N SER A 59 15.81 3.34 7.69
CA SER A 59 14.52 2.68 7.45
C SER A 59 14.69 1.44 6.56
N LEU A 60 15.37 1.59 5.44
CA LEU A 60 15.65 0.48 4.53
C LEU A 60 16.52 -0.61 5.19
N GLY A 61 17.54 -0.20 5.94
CA GLY A 61 18.40 -1.13 6.70
C GLY A 61 17.63 -1.96 7.73
N VAL A 62 16.67 -1.38 8.45
CA VAL A 62 15.79 -2.11 9.38
C VAL A 62 14.91 -3.10 8.62
N LEU A 63 14.29 -2.68 7.53
CA LEU A 63 13.32 -3.47 6.76
C LEU A 63 13.96 -4.59 5.92
N THR A 64 15.26 -4.52 5.67
CA THR A 64 16.02 -5.60 5.00
C THR A 64 16.82 -6.48 5.94
N ASN A 65 16.86 -6.14 7.23
CA ASN A 65 17.57 -6.95 8.24
C ASN A 65 16.80 -8.23 8.56
N THR A 66 17.36 -9.38 8.18
CA THR A 66 16.75 -10.69 8.37
C THR A 66 16.57 -11.09 9.85
N HIS A 67 17.38 -10.57 10.74
CA HIS A 67 17.26 -10.84 12.20
C HIS A 67 16.03 -10.12 12.80
N LYS A 68 15.61 -8.99 12.22
CA LYS A 68 14.45 -8.23 12.68
C LYS A 68 13.12 -8.86 12.27
N LYS A 69 13.09 -9.60 11.16
CA LYS A 69 11.88 -10.22 10.59
C LYS A 69 10.73 -9.24 10.44
N VAL A 70 11.05 -8.02 9.98
CA VAL A 70 10.09 -6.95 9.68
C VAL A 70 10.26 -6.55 8.23
N GLY A 71 9.17 -6.51 7.48
CA GLY A 71 9.18 -6.16 6.06
C GLY A 71 7.91 -5.40 5.67
N THR A 72 7.93 -4.75 4.53
CA THR A 72 6.78 -4.01 3.99
C THR A 72 6.74 -4.13 2.47
N HIS A 73 5.69 -3.63 1.82
CA HIS A 73 5.58 -3.65 0.36
C HIS A 73 6.23 -2.44 -0.29
N VAL A 74 6.15 -1.28 0.35
CA VAL A 74 6.75 -0.03 -0.13
C VAL A 74 7.11 0.87 1.04
N VAL A 75 8.24 1.56 0.92
CA VAL A 75 8.61 2.71 1.76
C VAL A 75 8.50 3.96 0.91
N ILE A 76 7.92 5.02 1.46
CA ILE A 76 7.75 6.31 0.80
C ILE A 76 8.57 7.34 1.55
N ASP A 77 9.59 7.87 0.87
CA ASP A 77 10.48 8.89 1.41
C ASP A 77 9.78 10.26 1.50
N THR A 78 10.37 11.19 2.20
CA THR A 78 9.82 12.55 2.43
C THR A 78 9.60 13.35 1.14
N ASP A 79 10.38 13.07 0.09
CA ASP A 79 10.23 13.65 -1.26
C ASP A 79 9.21 12.91 -2.15
N GLY A 80 8.60 11.84 -1.62
CA GLY A 80 7.67 10.98 -2.34
C GLY A 80 8.32 9.86 -3.16
N THR A 81 9.65 9.72 -3.16
CA THR A 81 10.33 8.57 -3.77
C THR A 81 9.84 7.27 -3.12
N ARG A 82 9.50 6.27 -3.94
CA ARG A 82 8.98 4.97 -3.51
C ARG A 82 10.03 3.88 -3.63
N TYR A 83 10.40 3.27 -2.53
CA TYR A 83 11.25 2.09 -2.49
C TYR A 83 10.37 0.84 -2.48
N ARG A 84 10.28 0.18 -3.65
CA ARG A 84 9.45 -1.01 -3.88
C ARG A 84 10.14 -2.24 -3.30
N MET A 85 9.63 -2.75 -2.19
CA MET A 85 10.29 -3.84 -1.45
C MET A 85 9.71 -5.21 -1.77
N CYS A 86 8.40 -5.30 -2.05
CA CYS A 86 7.74 -6.54 -2.46
C CYS A 86 6.58 -6.24 -3.41
N SER A 87 6.15 -7.27 -4.16
CA SER A 87 4.92 -7.16 -4.93
C SER A 87 3.68 -7.13 -4.00
N PRO A 88 2.55 -6.58 -4.43
CA PRO A 88 1.31 -6.59 -3.63
C PRO A 88 0.86 -7.98 -3.20
N THR A 89 1.17 -9.02 -3.97
CA THR A 89 0.77 -10.41 -3.68
C THR A 89 1.76 -11.16 -2.78
N THR A 90 2.82 -10.52 -2.32
CA THR A 90 3.77 -11.12 -1.37
C THR A 90 3.25 -10.95 0.06
N VAL A 91 3.39 -11.97 0.91
CA VAL A 91 3.08 -11.87 2.34
C VAL A 91 4.30 -11.33 3.09
N THR A 92 4.31 -10.04 3.41
CA THR A 92 5.40 -9.40 4.19
C THR A 92 5.07 -9.34 5.68
N PHE A 93 6.09 -9.21 6.53
CA PHE A 93 5.92 -9.20 7.99
C PHE A 93 5.78 -7.78 8.54
N HIS A 94 4.64 -7.10 8.26
CA HIS A 94 4.43 -5.69 8.65
C HIS A 94 3.40 -5.48 9.76
N ALA A 95 2.43 -6.38 9.93
CA ALA A 95 1.27 -6.13 10.81
C ALA A 95 1.28 -6.93 12.13
N GLY A 96 2.17 -7.93 12.27
CA GLY A 96 2.26 -8.74 13.46
C GLY A 96 0.91 -9.33 13.92
N ARG A 97 0.65 -9.29 15.23
CA ARG A 97 -0.65 -9.68 15.81
C ARG A 97 -1.68 -8.62 15.50
N SER A 98 -2.61 -8.93 14.63
CA SER A 98 -3.52 -7.97 14.01
C SER A 98 -4.86 -8.60 13.65
N TYR A 99 -5.93 -7.78 13.61
CA TYR A 99 -7.28 -8.21 13.27
C TYR A 99 -7.98 -7.13 12.42
N LEU A 100 -8.59 -7.54 11.32
CA LEU A 100 -9.36 -6.69 10.44
C LEU A 100 -10.51 -7.49 9.82
N ASN A 101 -11.73 -6.95 9.82
CA ASN A 101 -12.90 -7.50 9.13
C ASN A 101 -13.15 -9.00 9.39
N GLY A 102 -13.10 -9.43 10.65
CA GLY A 102 -13.37 -10.83 11.00
C GLY A 102 -12.17 -11.77 10.90
N LYS A 103 -11.00 -11.30 10.41
CA LYS A 103 -9.82 -12.13 10.16
C LYS A 103 -8.62 -11.68 10.99
N GLU A 104 -7.83 -12.63 11.48
CA GLU A 104 -6.54 -12.40 12.13
C GLU A 104 -5.38 -12.55 11.15
N GLY A 105 -4.20 -12.03 11.54
CA GLY A 105 -2.98 -12.17 10.74
C GLY A 105 -3.02 -11.35 9.45
N CYS A 106 -3.21 -10.03 9.58
CA CYS A 106 -3.35 -9.10 8.46
C CYS A 106 -2.23 -9.17 7.43
N ASN A 107 -1.03 -9.66 7.78
CA ASN A 107 0.04 -9.91 6.81
C ASN A 107 -0.42 -10.75 5.60
N ASN A 108 -1.38 -11.66 5.79
CA ASN A 108 -1.83 -12.59 4.75
C ASN A 108 -2.80 -11.96 3.73
N PHE A 109 -3.34 -10.78 4.02
CA PHE A 109 -4.37 -10.17 3.16
C PHE A 109 -4.31 -8.64 3.08
N THR A 110 -3.21 -8.02 3.55
CA THR A 110 -3.05 -6.55 3.45
C THR A 110 -1.69 -6.18 2.88
N ILE A 111 -1.62 -4.96 2.33
CA ILE A 111 -0.39 -4.32 1.89
C ILE A 111 0.09 -3.40 3.01
N GLY A 112 1.37 -3.48 3.38
CA GLY A 112 2.02 -2.52 4.26
C GLY A 112 2.61 -1.35 3.46
N ILE A 113 2.36 -0.13 3.92
CA ILE A 113 3.02 1.09 3.44
C ILE A 113 3.72 1.75 4.62
N GLU A 114 5.01 1.94 4.51
CA GLU A 114 5.82 2.67 5.47
C GLU A 114 6.09 4.09 4.95
N PHE A 115 5.76 5.10 5.73
CA PHE A 115 6.21 6.48 5.49
C PHE A 115 7.49 6.73 6.25
N GLN A 116 8.54 7.18 5.58
CA GLN A 116 9.78 7.57 6.24
C GLN A 116 9.53 8.74 7.21
N GLY A 117 10.09 8.63 8.42
CA GLY A 117 9.91 9.62 9.50
C GLY A 117 9.07 9.12 10.66
N ASN A 118 8.64 10.04 11.51
CA ASN A 118 7.86 9.74 12.71
C ASN A 118 6.74 10.77 12.87
N THR A 119 5.50 10.36 12.61
CA THR A 119 4.33 11.26 12.68
C THR A 119 3.96 11.74 14.09
N LEU A 120 4.65 11.24 15.13
CA LEU A 120 4.56 11.83 16.47
C LEU A 120 5.32 13.14 16.59
N ASN A 121 6.35 13.34 15.76
CA ASN A 121 7.24 14.49 15.79
C ASN A 121 6.98 15.45 14.63
N GLU A 122 6.72 14.90 13.43
CA GLU A 122 6.60 15.66 12.19
C GLU A 122 5.41 15.15 11.35
N PRO A 123 4.64 16.03 10.70
CA PRO A 123 3.57 15.61 9.82
C PRO A 123 4.11 14.92 8.57
N LEU A 124 3.30 14.07 7.94
CA LEU A 124 3.60 13.57 6.61
C LEU A 124 3.75 14.74 5.63
N THR A 125 4.73 14.66 4.74
CA THR A 125 4.86 15.65 3.66
C THR A 125 3.70 15.54 2.66
N ALA A 126 3.46 16.61 1.93
CA ALA A 126 2.47 16.58 0.85
C ALA A 126 2.86 15.57 -0.25
N ASP A 127 4.16 15.42 -0.51
CA ASP A 127 4.65 14.48 -1.52
C ASP A 127 4.56 13.03 -1.06
N GLN A 128 4.75 12.73 0.22
CA GLN A 128 4.47 11.40 0.77
C GLN A 128 3.00 11.00 0.56
N ILE A 129 2.06 11.90 0.91
CA ILE A 129 0.62 11.61 0.77
C ILE A 129 0.25 11.41 -0.70
N LYS A 130 0.68 12.32 -1.59
CA LYS A 130 0.38 12.24 -3.03
C LYS A 130 0.97 10.99 -3.66
N SER A 131 2.23 10.69 -3.36
CA SER A 131 2.94 9.51 -3.86
C SER A 131 2.27 8.21 -3.42
N ALA A 132 1.91 8.10 -2.13
CA ALA A 132 1.20 6.94 -1.62
C ALA A 132 -0.16 6.73 -2.28
N VAL A 133 -0.93 7.80 -2.49
CA VAL A 133 -2.23 7.73 -3.16
C VAL A 133 -2.06 7.33 -4.63
N GLU A 134 -1.09 7.90 -5.35
CA GLU A 134 -0.77 7.50 -6.72
C GLU A 134 -0.41 6.01 -6.81
N TYR A 135 0.38 5.49 -5.88
CA TYR A 135 0.72 4.07 -5.77
C TYR A 135 -0.50 3.19 -5.47
N LEU A 136 -1.38 3.62 -4.56
CA LEU A 136 -2.51 2.83 -4.09
C LEU A 136 -3.68 2.75 -5.08
N LEU A 137 -4.01 3.83 -5.77
CA LEU A 137 -5.21 3.89 -6.61
C LEU A 137 -5.33 2.73 -7.62
N PRO A 138 -4.29 2.37 -8.41
CA PRO A 138 -4.36 1.24 -9.33
C PRO A 138 -4.49 -0.10 -8.60
N ILE A 139 -3.85 -0.25 -7.43
CA ILE A 139 -3.92 -1.46 -6.60
C ILE A 139 -5.33 -1.61 -6.03
N MET A 140 -5.89 -0.56 -5.44
CA MET A 140 -7.24 -0.57 -4.90
C MET A 140 -8.29 -0.90 -5.98
N LYS A 141 -8.13 -0.36 -7.19
CA LYS A 141 -8.98 -0.69 -8.33
C LYS A 141 -8.85 -2.17 -8.72
N LYS A 142 -7.61 -2.66 -8.91
CA LYS A 142 -7.34 -4.04 -9.33
C LYS A 142 -7.89 -5.06 -8.35
N TYR A 143 -7.68 -4.87 -7.05
CA TYR A 143 -8.06 -5.80 -6.00
C TYR A 143 -9.39 -5.47 -5.32
N LYS A 144 -10.10 -4.43 -5.79
CA LYS A 144 -11.39 -3.97 -5.26
C LYS A 144 -11.34 -3.65 -3.75
N ILE A 145 -10.22 -3.07 -3.29
CA ILE A 145 -10.03 -2.70 -1.89
C ILE A 145 -10.97 -1.55 -1.54
N LYS A 146 -11.81 -1.75 -0.51
CA LYS A 146 -12.70 -0.70 0.01
C LYS A 146 -11.92 0.35 0.77
N LEU A 147 -12.37 1.61 0.72
CA LEU A 147 -11.77 2.70 1.49
C LEU A 147 -11.70 2.41 2.99
N SER A 148 -12.73 1.72 3.54
CA SER A 148 -12.78 1.29 4.94
C SER A 148 -11.70 0.26 5.33
N ASN A 149 -11.04 -0.35 4.35
CA ASN A 149 -9.98 -1.33 4.56
C ASN A 149 -8.57 -0.70 4.46
N VAL A 150 -8.49 0.63 4.35
CA VAL A 150 -7.26 1.39 4.49
C VAL A 150 -7.20 1.89 5.93
N VAL A 151 -6.34 1.29 6.74
CA VAL A 151 -6.31 1.47 8.20
C VAL A 151 -4.88 1.70 8.71
N THR A 152 -4.72 2.05 9.98
CA THR A 152 -3.40 2.13 10.61
C THR A 152 -3.05 0.83 11.32
N HIS A 153 -1.76 0.58 11.53
CA HIS A 153 -1.30 -0.57 12.32
C HIS A 153 -1.88 -0.55 13.75
N GLU A 154 -1.97 0.64 14.36
CA GLU A 154 -2.58 0.76 15.69
C GLU A 154 -4.04 0.27 15.72
N MET A 155 -4.84 0.56 14.69
CA MET A 155 -6.24 0.14 14.61
C MET A 155 -6.37 -1.39 14.60
N VAL A 156 -5.60 -2.09 13.75
CA VAL A 156 -5.65 -3.56 13.65
C VAL A 156 -5.05 -4.25 14.88
N ARG A 157 -4.04 -3.66 15.50
CA ARG A 157 -3.44 -4.11 16.76
C ARG A 157 -4.40 -3.96 17.94
N LYS A 158 -5.07 -2.79 18.08
CA LYS A 158 -6.10 -2.57 19.12
C LYS A 158 -7.28 -3.51 18.94
N ALA A 159 -7.73 -3.75 17.71
CA ALA A 159 -8.80 -4.71 17.41
C ALA A 159 -8.41 -6.14 17.82
N TYR A 160 -7.18 -6.56 17.55
CA TYR A 160 -6.66 -7.85 18.03
C TYR A 160 -6.60 -7.92 19.56
N LYS A 161 -6.06 -6.89 20.22
CA LYS A 161 -5.96 -6.82 21.69
C LYS A 161 -7.31 -6.92 22.39
N LYS A 162 -8.35 -6.29 21.82
CA LYS A 162 -9.74 -6.36 22.33
C LYS A 162 -10.25 -7.80 22.34
N ARG A 163 -9.90 -8.61 21.35
CA ARG A 163 -10.28 -10.02 21.24
C ARG A 163 -9.42 -10.95 22.14
N HIS A 164 -8.18 -10.55 22.37
CA HIS A 164 -7.19 -11.30 23.12
C HIS A 164 -6.61 -10.46 24.29
N PRO A 165 -7.41 -10.15 25.33
CA PRO A 165 -7.02 -9.20 26.37
C PRO A 165 -5.79 -9.62 27.18
N LYS A 166 -5.52 -10.93 27.29
CA LYS A 166 -4.35 -11.48 28.00
C LYS A 166 -3.07 -11.47 27.16
N VAL A 167 -3.16 -11.28 25.82
CA VAL A 167 -1.99 -11.31 24.95
C VAL A 167 -1.27 -9.98 24.99
N LYS A 168 0.06 -10.00 25.21
CA LYS A 168 0.91 -8.82 25.12
C LYS A 168 1.10 -8.43 23.66
N CYS A 169 0.71 -7.23 23.29
CA CYS A 169 0.98 -6.62 21.98
C CYS A 169 2.03 -5.51 22.12
N SER A 170 2.74 -5.18 21.04
CA SER A 170 3.67 -4.05 21.04
C SER A 170 2.93 -2.76 21.39
N GLY A 171 3.60 -1.82 22.06
CA GLY A 171 3.06 -0.50 22.36
C GLY A 171 3.35 0.52 21.27
N LYS A 172 3.99 0.12 20.15
CA LYS A 172 4.39 1.05 19.08
C LYS A 172 3.17 1.79 18.56
N VAL A 173 3.24 3.12 18.53
CA VAL A 173 2.28 4.00 17.86
C VAL A 173 2.83 4.23 16.45
N ASP A 174 2.01 3.95 15.47
CA ASP A 174 2.30 4.25 14.07
C ASP A 174 1.64 5.60 13.67
N ILE A 175 1.21 5.73 12.42
CA ILE A 175 0.59 6.95 11.90
C ILE A 175 -0.41 7.54 12.91
N THR A 176 -0.20 8.80 13.29
CA THR A 176 -1.13 9.51 14.19
C THR A 176 -2.50 9.64 13.55
N GLN A 177 -3.53 9.77 14.40
CA GLN A 177 -4.91 9.93 13.93
C GLN A 177 -5.10 11.17 13.04
N THR A 178 -4.34 12.24 13.30
CA THR A 178 -4.36 13.47 12.49
C THR A 178 -3.83 13.19 11.08
N GLU A 179 -2.68 12.54 10.97
CA GLU A 179 -2.07 12.23 9.68
C GLU A 179 -2.87 11.17 8.91
N TYR A 180 -3.44 10.19 9.60
CA TYR A 180 -4.38 9.25 9.01
C TYR A 180 -5.59 9.96 8.38
N LYS A 181 -6.23 10.90 9.11
CA LYS A 181 -7.36 11.68 8.58
C LYS A 181 -6.96 12.53 7.37
N ARG A 182 -5.78 13.16 7.40
CA ARG A 182 -5.25 13.92 6.25
C ARG A 182 -5.06 13.03 5.02
N PHE A 183 -4.44 11.89 5.22
CA PHE A 183 -4.24 10.89 4.16
C PHE A 183 -5.57 10.41 3.57
N MET A 184 -6.52 10.00 4.42
CA MET A 184 -7.82 9.48 4.00
C MET A 184 -8.66 10.54 3.26
N LYS A 185 -8.61 11.79 3.69
CA LYS A 185 -9.27 12.92 2.99
C LYS A 185 -8.71 13.07 1.57
N TYR A 186 -7.40 12.98 1.40
CA TYR A 186 -6.78 13.07 0.08
C TYR A 186 -7.10 11.85 -0.78
N LEU A 187 -7.02 10.64 -0.23
CA LEU A 187 -7.33 9.39 -0.94
C LEU A 187 -8.80 9.35 -1.42
N SER A 188 -9.77 9.67 -0.55
CA SER A 188 -11.20 9.64 -0.91
C SER A 188 -11.51 10.58 -2.07
N LYS A 189 -10.98 11.81 -2.05
CA LYS A 189 -11.14 12.78 -3.14
C LYS A 189 -10.69 12.22 -4.50
N HIS A 190 -9.61 11.44 -4.53
CA HIS A 190 -9.07 10.89 -5.79
C HIS A 190 -9.75 9.58 -6.23
N LEU A 191 -10.40 8.86 -5.31
CA LEU A 191 -11.26 7.72 -5.68
C LEU A 191 -12.54 8.18 -6.37
N ASP A 192 -13.14 9.27 -5.91
CA ASP A 192 -14.40 9.80 -6.48
C ASP A 192 -14.19 10.48 -7.84
N SER A 193 -13.05 11.15 -8.04
CA SER A 193 -12.72 11.81 -9.31
C SER A 193 -12.54 10.85 -10.50
N LYS A 194 -12.33 9.56 -10.25
CA LYS A 194 -12.19 8.51 -11.30
C LYS A 194 -13.50 7.76 -11.58
N LYS A 195 -14.60 8.14 -10.93
CA LYS A 195 -15.95 7.58 -11.21
C LYS A 195 -16.74 8.43 -12.22
N LYS A 196 -16.26 9.61 -12.54
CA LYS A 196 -16.79 10.48 -13.58
C LYS A 196 -15.99 10.28 -14.87
#